data_4d2ac2ee3e737e8eae7b54d9a030b626
#
_entry.id   4d2ac2ee3e737e8eae7b54d9a030b626
#
_cell.length_a   1.000
_cell.length_b   1.000
_cell.length_c   1.000
_cell.angle_alpha   90.00
_cell.angle_beta   90.00
_cell.angle_gamma   90.00
#
_symmetry.space_group_name_H-M   'P 1'
#
loop_
_entity.id
_entity.type
_entity.pdbx_description
1 polymer ?
#
loop_
_entity_poly.entity_id
_entity_poly.type
_entity_poly.pdbx_seq_one_letter_code
_entity_poly.pdbx_strand_id
1 'polypeptide(L)'
;IGDTVIIEKSGEIIPAVIKVNLDKRPKNTAQFDLYSHVNGKCPSCESNISREEGFTAWRCNSPACPDQLIAKLKHFGGRKMLDLDGLGISVAEKLVTSKLVKHPLDLFDLEQEQLANMELEPAKLNSGVKSKPRRFGEKKAGKLIESIQRSKDLPLSSWLHALGIPNLGESASKECSRVHASFKEILNSPILDQISERWKMENWLKNNSSKSKTNTKNTSTGEKKSRKSKEFRER
;
A
#
# COMPACT_ATOMS: atom_id res chain seq x y z
N ILE A 1 -24.96 -3.19 -1.10
CA ILE A 1 -25.14 -3.60 0.31
C ILE A 1 -26.50 -4.29 0.42
N GLY A 2 -26.59 -5.37 1.26
CA GLY A 2 -27.84 -6.14 1.44
C GLY A 2 -28.06 -7.28 0.43
N ASP A 3 -27.17 -7.51 -0.50
CA ASP A 3 -27.24 -8.65 -1.42
C ASP A 3 -27.03 -9.98 -0.69
N THR A 4 -27.78 -11.01 -1.11
CA THR A 4 -27.49 -12.40 -0.73
C THR A 4 -26.39 -12.94 -1.61
N VAL A 5 -25.32 -13.46 -1.02
CA VAL A 5 -24.15 -13.99 -1.74
C VAL A 5 -24.03 -15.50 -1.56
N ILE A 6 -23.49 -16.18 -2.57
CA ILE A 6 -23.07 -17.57 -2.49
C ILE A 6 -21.59 -17.58 -2.16
N ILE A 7 -21.23 -18.27 -1.07
CA ILE A 7 -19.86 -18.39 -0.60
C ILE A 7 -19.39 -19.83 -0.75
N GLU A 8 -18.12 -19.99 -1.05
CA GLU A 8 -17.42 -21.29 -1.08
C GLU A 8 -16.25 -21.23 -0.11
N LYS A 9 -15.92 -22.35 0.47
CA LYS A 9 -14.74 -22.51 1.31
C LYS A 9 -13.51 -22.63 0.40
N SER A 10 -12.73 -21.54 0.28
CA SER A 10 -11.47 -21.55 -0.46
C SER A 10 -10.36 -22.12 0.42
N GLY A 11 -9.85 -23.30 0.06
CA GLY A 11 -8.93 -24.03 0.90
C GLY A 11 -9.58 -24.55 2.19
N GLU A 12 -8.84 -24.58 3.27
CA GLU A 12 -9.37 -25.17 4.53
C GLU A 12 -10.16 -24.20 5.40
N ILE A 13 -9.98 -22.88 5.29
CA ILE A 13 -10.47 -21.95 6.30
C ILE A 13 -11.17 -20.71 5.71
N ILE A 14 -10.72 -20.15 4.59
CA ILE A 14 -11.16 -18.81 4.14
C ILE A 14 -12.37 -18.90 3.21
N PRO A 15 -13.54 -18.28 3.57
CA PRO A 15 -14.68 -18.21 2.67
C PRO A 15 -14.42 -17.20 1.54
N ALA A 16 -14.69 -17.61 0.30
CA ALA A 16 -14.66 -16.76 -0.88
C ALA A 16 -16.08 -16.52 -1.41
N VAL A 17 -16.41 -15.29 -1.79
CA VAL A 17 -17.68 -14.98 -2.46
C VAL A 17 -17.57 -15.37 -3.93
N ILE A 18 -18.39 -16.32 -4.36
CA ILE A 18 -18.43 -16.84 -5.73
C ILE A 18 -19.32 -15.98 -6.62
N LYS A 19 -20.53 -15.69 -6.16
CA LYS A 19 -21.49 -14.88 -6.91
C LYS A 19 -22.56 -14.28 -6.01
N VAL A 20 -23.22 -13.27 -6.54
CA VAL A 20 -24.43 -12.67 -5.95
C VAL A 20 -25.66 -13.44 -6.44
N ASN A 21 -26.59 -13.75 -5.55
CA ASN A 21 -27.91 -14.28 -5.90
C ASN A 21 -28.85 -13.10 -6.20
N LEU A 22 -28.99 -12.78 -7.49
CA LEU A 22 -29.80 -11.65 -7.93
C LEU A 22 -31.29 -11.82 -7.65
N ASP A 23 -31.79 -13.07 -7.63
CA ASP A 23 -33.20 -13.36 -7.37
C ASP A 23 -33.64 -13.02 -5.95
N LYS A 24 -32.66 -13.03 -5.03
CA LYS A 24 -32.88 -12.68 -3.61
C LYS A 24 -32.44 -11.23 -3.28
N ARG A 25 -32.12 -10.42 -4.30
CA ARG A 25 -31.77 -9.01 -4.09
C ARG A 25 -33.01 -8.22 -3.63
N PRO A 26 -32.94 -7.48 -2.53
CA PRO A 26 -34.03 -6.60 -2.11
C PRO A 26 -34.36 -5.56 -3.19
N LYS A 27 -35.65 -5.30 -3.43
CA LYS A 27 -36.10 -4.40 -4.52
C LYS A 27 -35.60 -2.96 -4.42
N ASN A 28 -35.25 -2.50 -3.22
CA ASN A 28 -34.82 -1.11 -2.94
C ASN A 28 -33.30 -0.98 -2.70
N THR A 29 -32.48 -1.89 -3.21
CA THR A 29 -31.02 -1.76 -3.10
C THR A 29 -30.46 -0.82 -4.15
N ALA A 30 -29.77 0.23 -3.70
CA ALA A 30 -28.95 1.07 -4.57
C ALA A 30 -27.57 0.45 -4.78
N GLN A 31 -26.97 0.70 -5.94
CA GLN A 31 -25.58 0.32 -6.18
C GLN A 31 -24.69 1.10 -5.21
N PHE A 32 -23.85 0.37 -4.46
CA PHE A 32 -22.87 0.99 -3.58
C PHE A 32 -21.68 1.47 -4.39
N ASP A 33 -21.38 2.76 -4.29
CA ASP A 33 -20.14 3.35 -4.78
C ASP A 33 -19.33 3.93 -3.62
N LEU A 34 -18.12 3.38 -3.43
CA LEU A 34 -17.23 3.77 -2.34
C LEU A 34 -16.84 5.25 -2.42
N TYR A 35 -16.54 5.74 -3.63
CA TYR A 35 -16.11 7.12 -3.82
C TYR A 35 -17.17 8.11 -3.38
N SER A 36 -18.40 7.90 -3.83
CA SER A 36 -19.55 8.72 -3.43
C SER A 36 -19.87 8.58 -1.94
N HIS A 37 -19.72 7.37 -1.37
CA HIS A 37 -19.99 7.13 0.05
C HIS A 37 -19.08 7.93 0.98
N VAL A 38 -17.81 8.10 0.60
CA VAL A 38 -16.84 8.91 1.36
C VAL A 38 -16.66 10.32 0.80
N ASN A 39 -17.55 10.77 -0.12
CA ASN A 39 -17.50 12.08 -0.77
C ASN A 39 -16.13 12.39 -1.42
N GLY A 40 -15.47 11.37 -1.97
CA GLY A 40 -14.13 11.50 -2.55
C GLY A 40 -13.03 11.86 -1.57
N LYS A 41 -13.28 11.75 -0.26
CA LYS A 41 -12.37 12.16 0.81
C LYS A 41 -11.87 10.96 1.62
N CYS A 42 -10.65 11.08 2.11
CA CYS A 42 -10.09 10.12 3.06
C CYS A 42 -10.77 10.29 4.43
N PRO A 43 -11.33 9.24 5.02
CA PRO A 43 -11.99 9.35 6.33
C PRO A 43 -11.03 9.67 7.49
N SER A 44 -9.72 9.50 7.30
CA SER A 44 -8.72 9.78 8.34
C SER A 44 -8.16 11.22 8.29
N CYS A 45 -7.95 11.79 7.10
CA CYS A 45 -7.30 13.10 6.97
C CYS A 45 -8.03 14.08 6.05
N GLU A 46 -9.22 13.72 5.54
CA GLU A 46 -10.08 14.52 4.66
C GLU A 46 -9.45 14.95 3.32
N SER A 47 -8.23 14.49 3.04
CA SER A 47 -7.59 14.72 1.74
C SER A 47 -8.29 13.94 0.62
N ASN A 48 -8.12 14.36 -0.62
CA ASN A 48 -8.70 13.67 -1.76
C ASN A 48 -8.16 12.24 -1.88
N ILE A 49 -9.05 11.33 -2.28
CA ILE A 49 -8.67 9.98 -2.68
C ILE A 49 -8.64 9.88 -4.20
N SER A 50 -7.76 9.04 -4.74
CA SER A 50 -7.70 8.72 -6.15
C SER A 50 -7.56 7.23 -6.39
N ARG A 51 -7.79 6.82 -7.62
CA ARG A 51 -7.59 5.47 -8.09
C ARG A 51 -6.70 5.53 -9.33
N GLU A 52 -5.61 4.78 -9.32
CA GLU A 52 -4.74 4.66 -10.47
C GLU A 52 -5.43 3.86 -11.60
N GLU A 53 -5.14 4.21 -12.84
CA GLU A 53 -5.68 3.49 -14.00
C GLU A 53 -5.27 2.01 -13.96
N GLY A 54 -6.23 1.11 -14.18
CA GLY A 54 -6.04 -0.34 -14.08
C GLY A 54 -6.12 -0.93 -12.66
N PHE A 55 -6.25 -0.10 -11.62
CA PHE A 55 -6.43 -0.56 -10.23
C PHE A 55 -7.87 -0.32 -9.75
N THR A 56 -8.34 -1.21 -8.86
CA THR A 56 -9.68 -1.09 -8.28
C THR A 56 -9.69 -0.33 -6.95
N ALA A 57 -8.56 -0.26 -6.25
CA ALA A 57 -8.46 0.31 -4.91
C ALA A 57 -8.34 1.84 -4.93
N TRP A 58 -9.18 2.50 -4.16
CA TRP A 58 -9.05 3.93 -3.84
C TRP A 58 -7.97 4.15 -2.80
N ARG A 59 -7.14 5.17 -2.99
CA ARG A 59 -6.02 5.49 -2.09
C ARG A 59 -6.03 6.98 -1.73
N CYS A 60 -5.67 7.28 -0.48
CA CYS A 60 -5.44 8.65 -0.05
C CYS A 60 -4.15 9.20 -0.66
N ASN A 61 -4.19 10.43 -1.19
CA ASN A 61 -3.05 11.08 -1.84
C ASN A 61 -2.15 11.85 -0.87
N SER A 62 -2.58 12.01 0.38
CA SER A 62 -1.83 12.81 1.35
C SER A 62 -0.65 12.03 1.93
N PRO A 63 0.59 12.51 1.79
CA PRO A 63 1.75 11.91 2.45
C PRO A 63 1.71 12.06 3.99
N ALA A 64 0.94 13.03 4.49
CA ALA A 64 0.76 13.33 5.90
C ALA A 64 -0.46 12.61 6.52
N CYS A 65 -1.06 11.65 5.82
CA CYS A 65 -2.20 10.91 6.34
C CYS A 65 -1.79 10.07 7.57
N PRO A 66 -2.42 10.26 8.75
CA PRO A 66 -2.05 9.52 9.96
C PRO A 66 -2.21 8.01 9.81
N ASP A 67 -3.29 7.52 9.17
CA ASP A 67 -3.48 6.08 8.97
C ASP A 67 -2.43 5.47 8.04
N GLN A 68 -1.97 6.22 7.02
CA GLN A 68 -0.85 5.77 6.20
C GLN A 68 0.45 5.72 6.99
N LEU A 69 0.70 6.69 7.87
CA LEU A 69 1.88 6.69 8.72
C LEU A 69 1.85 5.52 9.71
N ILE A 70 0.70 5.26 10.33
CA ILE A 70 0.51 4.09 11.23
C ILE A 70 0.81 2.78 10.47
N ALA A 71 0.26 2.64 9.26
CA ALA A 71 0.52 1.47 8.42
C ALA A 71 2.01 1.34 8.02
N LYS A 72 2.66 2.45 7.68
CA LYS A 72 4.10 2.49 7.39
C LYS A 72 4.94 2.10 8.61
N LEU A 73 4.62 2.61 9.81
CA LEU A 73 5.32 2.25 11.04
C LEU A 73 5.18 0.75 11.35
N LYS A 74 3.96 0.21 11.22
CA LYS A 74 3.70 -1.22 11.40
C LYS A 74 4.48 -2.08 10.41
N HIS A 75 4.55 -1.65 9.14
CA HIS A 75 5.36 -2.33 8.13
C HIS A 75 6.84 -2.25 8.49
N PHE A 76 7.35 -1.05 8.73
CA PHE A 76 8.75 -0.77 9.05
C PHE A 76 9.27 -1.62 10.22
N GLY A 77 8.47 -1.75 11.30
CA GLY A 77 8.82 -2.56 12.47
C GLY A 77 8.46 -4.04 12.38
N GLY A 78 7.96 -4.51 11.24
CA GLY A 78 7.54 -5.90 11.08
C GLY A 78 8.69 -6.90 11.15
N ARG A 79 8.39 -8.17 11.49
CA ARG A 79 9.39 -9.25 11.69
C ARG A 79 10.30 -9.51 10.50
N LYS A 80 9.81 -9.33 9.27
CA LYS A 80 10.59 -9.52 8.03
C LYS A 80 11.32 -8.25 7.59
N MET A 81 11.17 -7.16 8.34
CA MET A 81 11.76 -5.86 8.09
C MET A 81 12.80 -5.54 9.19
N LEU A 82 12.49 -4.63 10.11
CA LEU A 82 13.42 -4.28 11.19
C LEU A 82 13.18 -5.02 12.51
N ASP A 83 12.12 -5.83 12.59
CA ASP A 83 11.77 -6.66 13.76
C ASP A 83 11.78 -5.90 15.09
N LEU A 84 11.01 -4.80 15.13
CA LEU A 84 10.95 -3.93 16.29
C LEU A 84 9.99 -4.47 17.35
N ASP A 85 10.52 -5.06 18.40
CA ASP A 85 9.76 -5.64 19.50
C ASP A 85 8.90 -4.59 20.22
N GLY A 86 7.59 -4.88 20.29
CA GLY A 86 6.63 -4.00 20.96
C GLY A 86 6.01 -2.91 20.08
N LEU A 87 6.45 -2.73 18.85
CA LEU A 87 5.84 -1.80 17.89
C LEU A 87 4.60 -2.43 17.23
N GLY A 88 3.56 -2.70 18.03
CA GLY A 88 2.25 -3.12 17.52
C GLY A 88 1.41 -1.94 17.02
N ILE A 89 0.24 -2.26 16.41
CA ILE A 89 -0.65 -1.23 15.85
C ILE A 89 -1.05 -0.17 16.88
N SER A 90 -1.43 -0.57 18.10
CA SER A 90 -1.84 0.36 19.17
C SER A 90 -0.71 1.29 19.62
N VAL A 91 0.54 0.83 19.56
CA VAL A 91 1.71 1.65 19.87
C VAL A 91 1.99 2.62 18.74
N ALA A 92 1.96 2.16 17.48
CA ALA A 92 2.10 3.02 16.31
C ALA A 92 1.02 4.12 16.26
N GLU A 93 -0.24 3.78 16.54
CA GLU A 93 -1.34 4.75 16.66
C GLU A 93 -1.04 5.82 17.71
N LYS A 94 -0.56 5.41 18.87
CA LYS A 94 -0.23 6.36 19.95
C LYS A 94 0.96 7.24 19.62
N LEU A 95 2.01 6.69 19.03
CA LEU A 95 3.16 7.46 18.57
C LEU A 95 2.77 8.55 17.58
N VAL A 96 1.87 8.23 16.65
CA VAL A 96 1.37 9.18 15.65
C VAL A 96 0.41 10.21 16.28
N THR A 97 -0.55 9.77 17.08
CA THR A 97 -1.53 10.68 17.70
C THR A 97 -0.92 11.62 18.74
N SER A 98 0.12 11.17 19.47
CA SER A 98 0.89 12.04 20.37
C SER A 98 1.93 12.90 19.65
N LYS A 99 2.02 12.80 18.31
CA LYS A 99 2.98 13.53 17.46
C LYS A 99 4.46 13.29 17.80
N LEU A 100 4.75 12.19 18.48
CA LEU A 100 6.13 11.78 18.77
C LEU A 100 6.86 11.29 17.51
N VAL A 101 6.10 10.77 16.53
CA VAL A 101 6.63 10.25 15.26
C VAL A 101 5.83 10.84 14.11
N LYS A 102 6.50 11.45 13.15
CA LYS A 102 5.96 11.99 11.90
C LYS A 102 6.46 11.22 10.68
N HIS A 103 7.57 10.49 10.85
CA HIS A 103 8.20 9.66 9.83
C HIS A 103 8.75 8.39 10.49
N PRO A 104 8.83 7.23 9.81
CA PRO A 104 9.36 5.99 10.41
C PRO A 104 10.77 6.13 10.99
N LEU A 105 11.63 6.98 10.44
CA LEU A 105 12.98 7.20 10.96
C LEU A 105 13.01 7.95 12.30
N ASP A 106 11.95 8.68 12.65
CA ASP A 106 11.85 9.37 13.96
C ASP A 106 11.84 8.38 15.14
N LEU A 107 11.61 7.09 14.86
CA LEU A 107 11.71 6.03 15.86
C LEU A 107 13.12 5.94 16.48
N PHE A 108 14.15 6.34 15.73
CA PHE A 108 15.55 6.31 16.18
C PHE A 108 15.92 7.47 17.11
N ASP A 109 15.06 8.50 17.17
CA ASP A 109 15.23 9.69 18.03
C ASP A 109 14.38 9.59 19.30
N LEU A 110 13.62 8.48 19.48
CA LEU A 110 12.77 8.28 20.65
C LEU A 110 13.59 7.97 21.90
N GLU A 111 13.24 8.65 23.00
CA GLU A 111 13.81 8.39 24.32
C GLU A 111 12.95 7.39 25.11
N GLN A 112 13.61 6.54 25.89
CA GLN A 112 12.95 5.52 26.69
C GLN A 112 11.94 6.12 27.66
N GLU A 113 12.23 7.24 28.29
CA GLU A 113 11.37 7.92 29.26
C GLU A 113 10.10 8.44 28.60
N GLN A 114 10.20 9.04 27.41
CA GLN A 114 9.05 9.50 26.62
C GLN A 114 8.12 8.34 26.29
N LEU A 115 8.67 7.21 25.85
CA LEU A 115 7.92 6.00 25.57
C LEU A 115 7.28 5.42 26.83
N ALA A 116 8.00 5.32 27.93
CA ALA A 116 7.51 4.75 29.19
C ALA A 116 6.29 5.52 29.72
N ASN A 117 6.32 6.85 29.58
CA ASN A 117 5.26 7.74 30.04
C ASN A 117 4.07 7.86 29.06
N MET A 118 4.20 7.36 27.84
CA MET A 118 3.14 7.42 26.80
C MET A 118 1.89 6.69 27.28
N GLU A 119 0.75 7.38 27.29
CA GLU A 119 -0.54 6.81 27.66
C GLU A 119 -1.13 5.99 26.50
N LEU A 120 -1.32 4.69 26.70
CA LEU A 120 -2.00 3.81 25.73
C LEU A 120 -3.53 3.91 25.84
N GLU A 121 -4.04 3.98 27.05
CA GLU A 121 -5.48 4.13 27.33
C GLU A 121 -5.69 5.17 28.44
N PRO A 122 -6.65 6.10 28.23
CA PRO A 122 -6.98 7.08 29.26
C PRO A 122 -7.63 6.40 30.48
N ALA A 123 -7.61 7.10 31.60
CA ALA A 123 -8.32 6.67 32.79
C ALA A 123 -9.81 6.51 32.49
N LYS A 124 -10.38 5.35 32.82
CA LYS A 124 -11.81 5.05 32.67
C LYS A 124 -12.52 5.24 33.97
N LEU A 125 -13.72 5.83 33.96
CA LEU A 125 -14.60 5.91 35.11
C LEU A 125 -15.53 4.68 35.07
N ASN A 126 -15.24 3.65 35.88
CA ASN A 126 -16.10 2.50 36.03
C ASN A 126 -16.71 2.52 37.44
N SER A 127 -18.04 2.53 37.53
CA SER A 127 -18.79 2.44 38.81
C SER A 127 -18.33 3.44 39.88
N GLY A 128 -18.03 4.69 39.49
CA GLY A 128 -17.60 5.74 40.41
C GLY A 128 -16.11 5.74 40.80
N VAL A 129 -15.34 4.74 40.38
CA VAL A 129 -13.89 4.65 40.64
C VAL A 129 -13.11 5.02 39.39
N LYS A 130 -12.25 6.05 39.45
CA LYS A 130 -11.28 6.39 38.39
C LYS A 130 -10.16 5.35 38.35
N SER A 131 -10.07 4.58 37.26
CA SER A 131 -8.89 3.74 37.00
C SER A 131 -7.68 4.62 36.70
N LYS A 132 -6.47 4.13 36.97
CA LYS A 132 -5.25 4.81 36.51
C LYS A 132 -5.10 4.68 34.99
N PRO A 133 -4.57 5.71 34.29
CA PRO A 133 -4.27 5.59 32.87
C PRO A 133 -3.28 4.46 32.63
N ARG A 134 -3.49 3.67 31.59
CA ARG A 134 -2.55 2.61 31.21
C ARG A 134 -1.42 3.20 30.39
N ARG A 135 -0.19 3.20 30.92
CA ARG A 135 1.01 3.66 30.23
C ARG A 135 1.72 2.50 29.52
N PHE A 136 2.58 2.83 28.56
CA PHE A 136 3.41 1.84 27.88
C PHE A 136 4.35 1.11 28.85
N GLY A 137 4.97 1.86 29.75
CA GLY A 137 5.77 1.39 30.89
C GLY A 137 7.23 1.13 30.52
N GLU A 138 8.12 1.27 31.51
CA GLU A 138 9.57 1.25 31.33
C GLU A 138 10.10 -0.03 30.69
N LYS A 139 9.61 -1.21 31.13
CA LYS A 139 10.06 -2.51 30.62
C LYS A 139 9.79 -2.68 29.11
N LYS A 140 8.63 -2.21 28.63
CA LYS A 140 8.28 -2.28 27.21
C LYS A 140 9.02 -1.23 26.40
N ALA A 141 9.19 -0.02 26.97
CA ALA A 141 9.94 1.05 26.36
C ALA A 141 11.41 0.63 26.18
N GLY A 142 12.04 0.05 27.20
CA GLY A 142 13.41 -0.46 27.11
C GLY A 142 13.56 -1.52 26.03
N LYS A 143 12.64 -2.51 25.93
CA LYS A 143 12.69 -3.52 24.87
C LYS A 143 12.55 -2.93 23.48
N LEU A 144 11.65 -1.94 23.29
CA LEU A 144 11.48 -1.29 22.00
C LEU A 144 12.75 -0.51 21.61
N ILE A 145 13.31 0.28 22.52
CA ILE A 145 14.57 1.00 22.27
C ILE A 145 15.72 0.04 21.95
N GLU A 146 15.85 -1.05 22.70
CA GLU A 146 16.87 -2.09 22.44
C GLU A 146 16.69 -2.68 21.04
N SER A 147 15.48 -3.02 20.64
CA SER A 147 15.21 -3.56 19.31
C SER A 147 15.48 -2.53 18.19
N ILE A 148 15.19 -1.25 18.42
CA ILE A 148 15.53 -0.15 17.50
C ILE A 148 17.06 -0.04 17.34
N GLN A 149 17.82 -0.11 18.43
CA GLN A 149 19.30 -0.06 18.33
C GLN A 149 19.84 -1.28 17.58
N ARG A 150 19.38 -2.49 17.93
CA ARG A 150 19.75 -3.73 17.23
C ARG A 150 19.46 -3.68 15.74
N SER A 151 18.37 -3.03 15.33
CA SER A 151 17.99 -2.95 13.93
C SER A 151 18.98 -2.19 13.05
N LYS A 152 19.84 -1.36 13.62
CA LYS A 152 20.88 -0.62 12.89
C LYS A 152 21.90 -1.56 12.23
N ASP A 153 22.12 -2.72 12.81
CA ASP A 153 23.08 -3.73 12.33
C ASP A 153 22.45 -4.75 11.36
N LEU A 154 21.15 -4.58 11.02
CA LEU A 154 20.47 -5.45 10.09
C LEU A 154 20.99 -5.26 8.65
N PRO A 155 20.94 -6.33 7.83
CA PRO A 155 21.42 -6.28 6.46
C PRO A 155 20.61 -5.29 5.60
N LEU A 156 21.24 -4.76 4.56
CA LEU A 156 20.65 -3.80 3.63
C LEU A 156 19.30 -4.28 3.06
N SER A 157 19.14 -5.60 2.83
CA SER A 157 17.87 -6.18 2.36
C SER A 157 16.70 -5.96 3.31
N SER A 158 16.93 -6.02 4.62
CA SER A 158 15.91 -5.75 5.64
C SER A 158 15.49 -4.27 5.62
N TRP A 159 16.45 -3.37 5.50
CA TRP A 159 16.22 -1.94 5.38
C TRP A 159 15.46 -1.56 4.11
N LEU A 160 15.88 -2.12 2.96
CA LEU A 160 15.18 -1.90 1.68
C LEU A 160 13.73 -2.35 1.76
N HIS A 161 13.48 -3.53 2.36
CA HIS A 161 12.13 -4.03 2.55
C HIS A 161 11.32 -3.16 3.53
N ALA A 162 11.96 -2.71 4.62
CA ALA A 162 11.34 -1.86 5.65
C ALA A 162 10.88 -0.49 5.11
N LEU A 163 11.59 0.07 4.14
CA LEU A 163 11.21 1.35 3.51
C LEU A 163 9.88 1.29 2.77
N GLY A 164 9.36 0.09 2.46
CA GLY A 164 8.06 -0.08 1.81
C GLY A 164 7.98 0.54 0.42
N ILE A 165 9.08 0.55 -0.32
CA ILE A 165 9.13 1.06 -1.69
C ILE A 165 8.21 0.19 -2.57
N PRO A 166 7.29 0.78 -3.35
CA PRO A 166 6.41 0.03 -4.22
C PRO A 166 7.18 -0.94 -5.13
N ASN A 167 6.70 -2.19 -5.22
CA ASN A 167 7.30 -3.28 -5.99
C ASN A 167 8.67 -3.77 -5.48
N LEU A 168 9.22 -3.21 -4.42
CA LEU A 168 10.44 -3.66 -3.77
C LEU A 168 10.10 -4.50 -2.52
N GLY A 169 9.54 -5.69 -2.72
CA GLY A 169 9.24 -6.64 -1.65
C GLY A 169 10.47 -7.41 -1.16
N GLU A 170 10.26 -8.40 -0.28
CA GLU A 170 11.33 -9.19 0.36
C GLU A 170 12.33 -9.78 -0.64
N SER A 171 11.85 -10.44 -1.70
CA SER A 171 12.71 -11.07 -2.71
C SER A 171 13.52 -10.04 -3.50
N ALA A 172 12.89 -8.97 -3.97
CA ALA A 172 13.56 -7.92 -4.72
C ALA A 172 14.59 -7.17 -3.86
N SER A 173 14.29 -6.95 -2.57
CA SER A 173 15.23 -6.35 -1.62
C SER A 173 16.46 -7.23 -1.40
N LYS A 174 16.29 -8.56 -1.32
CA LYS A 174 17.41 -9.51 -1.23
C LYS A 174 18.26 -9.50 -2.50
N GLU A 175 17.64 -9.53 -3.68
CA GLU A 175 18.39 -9.48 -4.94
C GLU A 175 19.14 -8.15 -5.10
N CYS A 176 18.52 -7.03 -4.76
CA CYS A 176 19.17 -5.72 -4.77
C CYS A 176 20.41 -5.69 -3.85
N SER A 177 20.30 -6.27 -2.65
CA SER A 177 21.41 -6.31 -1.68
C SER A 177 22.51 -7.32 -2.01
N ARG A 178 22.32 -8.23 -3.00
CA ARG A 178 23.38 -9.11 -3.49
C ARG A 178 24.40 -8.40 -4.38
N VAL A 179 23.96 -7.34 -5.05
CA VAL A 179 24.79 -6.58 -5.99
C VAL A 179 25.18 -5.20 -5.47
N HIS A 180 24.66 -4.80 -4.30
CA HIS A 180 24.96 -3.55 -3.65
C HIS A 180 25.21 -3.77 -2.17
N ALA A 181 26.28 -3.20 -1.61
CA ALA A 181 26.62 -3.31 -0.20
C ALA A 181 26.03 -2.17 0.66
N SER A 182 25.60 -1.08 0.04
CA SER A 182 25.13 0.13 0.75
C SER A 182 24.05 0.90 -0.01
N PHE A 183 23.30 1.74 0.71
CA PHE A 183 22.38 2.69 0.09
C PHE A 183 23.08 3.64 -0.90
N LYS A 184 24.33 4.03 -0.61
CA LYS A 184 25.11 4.89 -1.50
C LYS A 184 25.38 4.23 -2.84
N GLU A 185 25.67 2.94 -2.84
CA GLU A 185 25.85 2.16 -4.07
C GLU A 185 24.54 2.01 -4.85
N ILE A 186 23.41 1.81 -4.17
CA ILE A 186 22.08 1.76 -4.81
C ILE A 186 21.77 3.09 -5.51
N LEU A 187 21.98 4.21 -4.83
CA LEU A 187 21.69 5.54 -5.37
C LEU A 187 22.56 5.91 -6.59
N ASN A 188 23.72 5.29 -6.73
CA ASN A 188 24.67 5.53 -7.83
C ASN A 188 24.89 4.27 -8.69
N SER A 189 23.89 3.40 -8.77
CA SER A 189 24.03 2.08 -9.40
C SER A 189 23.89 2.15 -10.92
N PRO A 190 24.93 1.91 -11.69
CA PRO A 190 24.83 1.82 -13.13
C PRO A 190 23.96 0.65 -13.60
N ILE A 191 23.84 -0.42 -12.77
CA ILE A 191 22.97 -1.56 -13.07
C ILE A 191 21.49 -1.14 -13.02
N LEU A 192 21.08 -0.38 -12.00
CA LEU A 192 19.70 0.10 -11.89
C LEU A 192 19.38 1.12 -12.98
N ASP A 193 20.32 1.96 -13.37
CA ASP A 193 20.18 2.90 -14.47
C ASP A 193 19.95 2.15 -15.79
N GLN A 194 20.76 1.13 -16.10
CA GLN A 194 20.59 0.30 -17.28
C GLN A 194 19.25 -0.44 -17.30
N ILE A 195 18.81 -0.99 -16.16
CA ILE A 195 17.50 -1.63 -16.04
C ILE A 195 16.38 -0.61 -16.31
N SER A 196 16.49 0.59 -15.77
CA SER A 196 15.52 1.67 -15.96
C SER A 196 15.43 2.09 -17.44
N GLU A 197 16.55 2.26 -18.11
CA GLU A 197 16.60 2.60 -19.54
C GLU A 197 16.00 1.50 -20.42
N ARG A 198 16.36 0.25 -20.13
CA ARG A 198 15.81 -0.91 -20.84
C ARG A 198 14.29 -0.99 -20.65
N TRP A 199 13.78 -0.81 -19.45
CA TRP A 199 12.35 -0.81 -19.16
C TRP A 199 11.61 0.32 -19.92
N LYS A 200 12.19 1.53 -19.96
CA LYS A 200 11.64 2.66 -20.74
C LYS A 200 11.56 2.32 -22.21
N MET A 201 12.60 1.72 -22.77
CA MET A 201 12.67 1.30 -24.18
C MET A 201 11.64 0.22 -24.50
N GLU A 202 11.53 -0.82 -23.66
CA GLU A 202 10.54 -1.90 -23.83
C GLU A 202 9.10 -1.38 -23.78
N ASN A 203 8.79 -0.46 -22.87
CA ASN A 203 7.47 0.17 -22.78
C ASN A 203 7.17 1.06 -23.98
N TRP A 204 8.15 1.79 -24.46
CA TRP A 204 8.01 2.58 -25.68
C TRP A 204 7.71 1.69 -26.90
N LEU A 205 8.40 0.59 -27.06
CA LEU A 205 8.17 -0.40 -28.12
C LEU A 205 6.77 -1.02 -28.04
N LYS A 206 6.32 -1.42 -26.85
CA LYS A 206 4.96 -1.96 -26.63
C LYS A 206 3.88 -0.95 -27.04
N ASN A 207 4.02 0.30 -26.62
CA ASN A 207 3.06 1.36 -26.92
C ASN A 207 3.01 1.75 -28.39
N ASN A 208 4.13 1.67 -29.13
CA ASN A 208 4.20 1.99 -30.53
C ASN A 208 3.86 0.80 -31.45
N SER A 209 4.13 -0.44 -31.02
CA SER A 209 3.73 -1.63 -31.78
C SER A 209 2.20 -1.83 -31.81
N SER A 210 1.48 -1.38 -30.78
CA SER A 210 0.01 -1.39 -30.77
C SER A 210 -0.59 -0.32 -31.70
N LYS A 211 0.08 0.83 -31.88
CA LYS A 211 -0.36 1.88 -32.84
C LYS A 211 -0.16 1.48 -34.30
N SER A 212 0.84 0.69 -34.63
CA SER A 212 1.07 0.21 -36.01
C SER A 212 0.03 -0.81 -36.45
N LYS A 213 -0.48 -1.65 -35.54
CA LYS A 213 -1.54 -2.63 -35.83
C LYS A 213 -2.93 -2.02 -36.04
N THR A 214 -3.20 -0.85 -35.46
CA THR A 214 -4.44 -0.10 -35.70
C THR A 214 -4.43 0.62 -37.03
N ASN A 215 -3.30 1.15 -37.50
CA ASN A 215 -3.19 1.81 -38.79
C ASN A 215 -3.28 0.81 -39.96
N THR A 216 -2.74 -0.41 -39.83
CA THR A 216 -2.88 -1.44 -40.88
C THR A 216 -4.29 -2.00 -41.00
N LYS A 217 -5.08 -2.02 -39.93
CA LYS A 217 -6.51 -2.41 -40.01
C LYS A 217 -7.39 -1.34 -40.68
N ASN A 218 -7.05 -0.05 -40.53
CA ASN A 218 -7.79 1.05 -41.15
C ASN A 218 -7.48 1.20 -42.65
N THR A 219 -6.25 0.87 -43.08
CA THR A 219 -5.91 0.86 -44.50
C THR A 219 -6.52 -0.33 -45.26
N SER A 220 -6.59 -1.53 -44.63
CA SER A 220 -7.19 -2.70 -45.26
C SER A 220 -8.73 -2.60 -45.41
N THR A 221 -9.39 -1.85 -44.49
CA THR A 221 -10.85 -1.57 -44.60
C THR A 221 -11.16 -0.48 -45.63
N GLY A 222 -10.26 0.46 -45.84
CA GLY A 222 -10.39 1.50 -46.87
C GLY A 222 -10.26 0.94 -48.28
N GLU A 223 -9.32 0.05 -48.54
CA GLU A 223 -9.17 -0.61 -49.85
C GLU A 223 -10.31 -1.55 -50.21
N LYS A 224 -10.88 -2.27 -49.25
CA LYS A 224 -12.10 -3.11 -49.52
C LYS A 224 -13.34 -2.29 -49.84
N LYS A 225 -13.50 -1.08 -49.27
CA LYS A 225 -14.60 -0.16 -49.63
C LYS A 225 -14.41 0.47 -51.01
N SER A 226 -13.16 0.77 -51.42
CA SER A 226 -12.86 1.33 -52.70
C SER A 226 -13.06 0.30 -53.86
N ARG A 227 -12.74 -0.96 -53.62
CA ARG A 227 -13.01 -2.04 -54.61
C ARG A 227 -14.51 -2.31 -54.78
N LYS A 228 -15.32 -2.32 -53.74
CA LYS A 228 -16.79 -2.49 -53.85
C LYS A 228 -17.47 -1.32 -54.55
N SER A 229 -16.96 -0.09 -54.45
CA SER A 229 -17.53 1.06 -55.17
C SER A 229 -17.16 1.10 -56.67
N LYS A 230 -16.09 0.45 -57.10
CA LYS A 230 -15.75 0.30 -58.50
C LYS A 230 -16.57 -0.78 -59.20
N GLU A 231 -16.81 -1.92 -58.53
CA GLU A 231 -17.67 -2.97 -59.09
C GLU A 231 -19.15 -2.56 -59.24
N PHE A 232 -19.62 -1.55 -58.50
CA PHE A 232 -21.01 -1.05 -58.60
C PHE A 232 -21.18 0.05 -59.70
N ARG A 233 -20.08 0.50 -60.35
CA ARG A 233 -20.14 1.47 -61.48
C ARG A 233 -19.97 0.84 -62.85
N GLU A 234 -19.69 -0.44 -62.93
CA GLU A 234 -19.57 -1.19 -64.22
C GLU A 234 -20.70 -2.18 -64.47
N ARG A 235 -21.80 -2.06 -63.75
CA ARG A 235 -23.11 -2.71 -64.05
C ARG A 235 -24.16 -1.58 -64.14
#